data_334d17639692b5e20d7be284331e1031
#
_entry.id   334d17639692b5e20d7be284331e1031
#
_cell.length_a   1.000
_cell.length_b   1.000
_cell.length_c   1.000
_cell.angle_alpha   90.00
_cell.angle_beta   90.00
_cell.angle_gamma   90.00
#
_symmetry.space_group_name_H-M   'P 1'
#
loop_
_entity.id
_entity.type
_entity.pdbx_description
1 polymer ?
#
loop_
_entity_poly.entity_id
_entity_poly.type
_entity_poly.pdbx_seq_one_letter_code
_entity_poly.pdbx_strand_id
1 'polypeptide(L)'
;FRSIASMPNTLDGEFDLNDELSVEARTILAAAANRGTIDIRANQDSFNSAERFLAVCVESELEQRLLFLQKENPEQTVKFLEGFRQLCQHGLVIHHLQRDFSLSALGFQFARTLDTKDYESSLKFASEIDH
;
A
#
# COMPACT_ATOMS: atom_id res chain seq x y z
N PHE A 1 -22.76 -7.94 13.59
CA PHE A 1 -23.46 -7.74 13.28
C PHE A 1 -23.73 -7.62 13.06
N ARG A 2 -23.53 -8.14 12.97
CA ARG A 2 -24.34 -8.31 12.54
C ARG A 2 -24.33 -8.32 12.43
N SER A 3 -23.92 -8.69 12.25
CA SER A 3 -24.48 -8.88 12.05
C SER A 3 -24.42 -8.99 11.84
N ILE A 4 -24.02 -9.51 11.69
CA ILE A 4 -24.52 -9.69 11.35
C ILE A 4 -24.60 -9.59 11.05
N ALA A 5 -24.24 -10.12 11.03
CA ALA A 5 -24.72 -10.08 10.61
C ALA A 5 -24.64 -9.78 10.36
N SER A 6 -24.34 -10.28 10.15
CA SER A 6 -24.60 -10.10 9.72
C SER A 6 -24.35 -9.87 9.43
N MET A 7 -23.93 -10.42 9.30
CA MET A 7 -23.94 -10.40 8.86
C MET A 7 -23.65 -10.35 8.43
N PRO A 8 -23.46 -10.67 8.13
CA PRO A 8 -23.33 -10.83 7.54
C PRO A 8 -22.93 -10.79 7.09
N ASN A 9 -22.71 -11.35 6.89
CA ASN A 9 -22.57 -11.45 6.30
C ASN A 9 -22.02 -11.34 5.90
N THR A 10 -21.65 -11.80 5.93
CA THR A 10 -21.32 -11.84 5.47
C THR A 10 -20.97 -11.67 4.95
N LEU A 11 -20.61 -12.25 5.00
CA LEU A 11 -20.49 -12.23 4.33
C LEU A 11 -20.35 -11.68 3.81
N ASP A 12 -20.27 -11.74 3.63
CA ASP A 12 -20.17 -11.24 3.01
C ASP A 12 -19.57 -10.38 2.89
N GLY A 13 -19.39 -10.00 2.97
CA GLY A 13 -18.64 -9.12 2.77
C GLY A 13 -17.37 -9.38 2.41
N GLU A 14 -17.09 -10.26 2.30
CA GLU A 14 -16.01 -10.40 2.00
C GLU A 14 -15.76 -10.19 0.86
N PHE A 15 -15.88 -10.17 0.33
CA PHE A 15 -15.57 -9.93 -0.67
C PHE A 15 -15.37 -8.80 -1.12
N ASP A 16 -15.55 -8.18 -0.67
CA ASP A 16 -15.66 -7.02 -0.99
C ASP A 16 -14.55 -6.11 -0.81
N LEU A 17 -13.45 -6.36 -0.02
CA LEU A 17 -12.26 -5.57 0.11
C LEU A 17 -11.56 -5.40 -1.22
N ASN A 18 -11.58 -6.44 -2.03
CA ASN A 18 -10.91 -6.35 -3.32
C ASN A 18 -11.53 -5.28 -4.20
N ASP A 19 -12.84 -5.10 -4.09
CA ASP A 19 -13.50 -4.05 -4.85
C ASP A 19 -13.31 -2.68 -4.24
N GLU A 20 -13.08 -2.63 -2.94
CA GLU A 20 -12.98 -1.35 -2.26
C GLU A 20 -11.58 -0.78 -2.27
N LEU A 21 -10.58 -1.58 -2.56
CA LEU A 21 -9.22 -1.11 -2.63
C LEU A 21 -8.87 -0.69 -4.04
N SER A 22 -8.22 0.44 -4.16
CA SER A 22 -7.74 0.88 -5.46
C SER A 22 -6.64 -0.08 -5.94
N VAL A 23 -6.34 0.01 -7.23
CA VAL A 23 -5.25 -0.81 -7.76
C VAL A 23 -3.94 -0.43 -7.09
N GLU A 24 -3.78 0.83 -6.73
CA GLU A 24 -2.56 1.26 -6.03
C GLU A 24 -2.46 0.62 -4.66
N ALA A 25 -3.57 0.53 -3.94
CA ALA A 25 -3.55 -0.12 -2.63
C ALA A 25 -3.18 -1.59 -2.77
N ARG A 26 -3.75 -2.27 -3.75
CA ARG A 26 -3.43 -3.67 -3.98
C ARG A 26 -1.97 -3.87 -4.35
N THR A 27 -1.43 -2.92 -5.12
CA THR A 27 -0.03 -2.98 -5.52
C THR A 27 0.89 -2.88 -4.30
N ILE A 28 0.58 -1.96 -3.39
CA ILE A 28 1.38 -1.83 -2.18
C ILE A 28 1.33 -3.12 -1.36
N LEU A 29 0.15 -3.69 -1.20
CA LEU A 29 0.02 -4.95 -0.46
C LEU A 29 0.84 -6.05 -1.10
N ALA A 30 0.74 -6.19 -2.42
CA ALA A 30 1.46 -7.24 -3.12
C ALA A 30 2.95 -7.06 -2.98
N ALA A 31 3.43 -5.83 -3.10
CA ALA A 31 4.85 -5.55 -2.99
C ALA A 31 5.36 -5.82 -1.58
N ALA A 32 4.53 -5.59 -0.57
CA ALA A 32 4.93 -5.76 0.82
C ALA A 32 4.73 -7.18 1.33
N ALA A 33 4.18 -8.08 0.52
CA ALA A 33 3.72 -9.38 1.01
C ALA A 33 4.84 -10.22 1.61
N ASN A 34 6.07 -10.09 1.11
CA ASN A 34 7.16 -10.93 1.61
C ASN A 34 7.76 -10.43 2.91
N ARG A 35 7.95 -9.13 3.03
CA ARG A 35 8.64 -8.56 4.19
C ARG A 35 7.71 -7.85 5.14
N GLY A 36 6.63 -7.30 4.62
CA GLY A 36 5.63 -6.67 5.45
C GLY A 36 5.96 -5.26 5.94
N THR A 37 7.07 -4.69 5.49
CA THR A 37 7.53 -3.40 5.99
C THR A 37 7.24 -2.30 5.00
N ILE A 38 6.66 -1.21 5.48
CA ILE A 38 6.30 -0.07 4.66
C ILE A 38 6.72 1.19 5.41
N ASP A 39 7.28 2.17 4.71
CA ASP A 39 7.50 3.48 5.32
C ASP A 39 7.12 4.57 4.34
N ILE A 40 6.92 5.75 4.89
CA ILE A 40 6.56 6.92 4.10
C ILE A 40 7.79 7.80 4.06
N ARG A 41 8.24 8.14 2.87
CA ARG A 41 9.44 8.92 2.70
C ARG A 41 9.15 10.24 2.03
N ALA A 42 9.86 11.26 2.46
CA ALA A 42 9.79 12.56 1.83
C ALA A 42 10.82 12.61 0.71
N ASN A 43 10.45 13.28 -0.36
CA ASN A 43 11.39 13.53 -1.43
C ASN A 43 12.33 14.62 -0.97
N GLN A 44 13.62 14.29 -0.81
CA GLN A 44 14.62 15.20 -0.30
C GLN A 44 15.39 15.93 -1.37
N ASP A 45 15.05 15.70 -2.63
CA ASP A 45 15.84 16.26 -3.72
C ASP A 45 15.70 17.76 -3.88
N SER A 46 14.70 18.36 -3.28
CA SER A 46 14.43 19.76 -3.46
C SER A 46 14.16 20.42 -2.13
N PHE A 47 14.74 21.59 -1.91
CA PHE A 47 14.42 22.38 -0.75
C PHE A 47 13.14 23.15 -0.93
N ASN A 48 12.69 23.29 -2.15
CA ASN A 48 11.46 24.03 -2.41
C ASN A 48 10.29 23.14 -2.09
N SER A 49 9.44 23.61 -1.21
CA SER A 49 8.39 22.78 -0.68
C SER A 49 7.43 22.27 -1.76
N ALA A 50 7.31 22.97 -2.86
CA ALA A 50 6.36 22.57 -3.88
C ALA A 50 6.68 21.21 -4.46
N GLU A 51 7.93 20.77 -4.34
CA GLU A 51 8.31 19.48 -4.92
C GLU A 51 8.62 18.43 -3.90
N ARG A 52 8.25 18.69 -2.66
CA ARG A 52 8.54 17.75 -1.60
C ARG A 52 7.32 16.89 -1.37
N PHE A 53 7.30 15.77 -2.07
CA PHE A 53 6.21 14.83 -1.93
C PHE A 53 6.56 13.77 -0.92
N LEU A 54 5.55 13.31 -0.20
CA LEU A 54 5.67 12.06 0.50
C LEU A 54 5.40 10.94 -0.48
N ALA A 55 6.07 9.84 -0.30
CA ALA A 55 5.86 8.68 -1.16
C ALA A 55 5.93 7.41 -0.33
N VAL A 56 5.20 6.40 -0.79
CA VAL A 56 5.20 5.10 -0.13
C VAL A 56 6.44 4.34 -0.54
N CYS A 57 7.13 3.77 0.43
CA CYS A 57 8.30 2.94 0.19
C CYS A 57 8.06 1.57 0.84
N VAL A 58 8.28 0.52 0.07
CA VAL A 58 8.02 -0.84 0.53
C VAL A 58 9.30 -1.65 0.44
N GLU A 59 9.59 -2.41 1.49
CA GLU A 59 10.68 -3.37 1.41
C GLU A 59 10.13 -4.65 0.80
N SER A 60 10.48 -4.89 -0.47
CA SER A 60 9.93 -6.04 -1.20
C SER A 60 10.73 -7.30 -0.95
N GLU A 61 12.05 -7.17 -0.84
CA GLU A 61 12.95 -8.28 -0.57
C GLU A 61 14.00 -7.80 0.40
N LEU A 62 14.79 -8.72 0.90
CA LEU A 62 15.86 -8.35 1.78
C LEU A 62 16.78 -7.37 1.07
N GLU A 63 16.97 -6.20 1.66
CA GLU A 63 17.84 -5.14 1.13
C GLU A 63 17.35 -4.59 -0.20
N GLN A 64 16.09 -4.80 -0.53
CA GLN A 64 15.53 -4.28 -1.76
C GLN A 64 14.27 -3.50 -1.44
N ARG A 65 14.18 -2.28 -1.95
CA ARG A 65 13.05 -1.43 -1.67
C ARG A 65 12.46 -0.88 -2.96
N LEU A 66 11.15 -0.71 -2.93
CA LEU A 66 10.42 -0.10 -4.02
C LEU A 66 9.85 1.22 -3.56
N LEU A 67 10.09 2.26 -4.32
CA LEU A 67 9.58 3.58 -4.02
C LEU A 67 8.52 3.96 -5.04
N PHE A 68 7.36 4.31 -4.57
CA PHE A 68 6.23 4.67 -5.43
C PHE A 68 6.18 6.18 -5.58
N LEU A 69 7.18 6.72 -6.28
CA LEU A 69 7.31 8.15 -6.50
C LEU A 69 7.44 8.40 -8.00
N GLN A 70 6.54 9.21 -8.53
CA GLN A 70 6.58 9.60 -9.95
C GLN A 70 6.78 11.10 -10.01
N LYS A 71 8.03 11.53 -10.23
CA LYS A 71 8.33 12.96 -10.21
C LYS A 71 7.62 13.71 -11.31
N GLU A 72 7.42 13.05 -12.44
CA GLU A 72 6.80 13.71 -13.58
C GLU A 72 5.30 13.56 -13.59
N ASN A 73 4.76 12.82 -12.65
CA ASN A 73 3.33 12.64 -12.54
C ASN A 73 2.95 12.60 -11.07
N PRO A 74 2.91 13.78 -10.43
CA PRO A 74 2.64 13.82 -8.99
C PRO A 74 1.29 13.24 -8.61
N GLU A 75 0.32 13.33 -9.52
CA GLU A 75 -0.98 12.75 -9.24
C GLU A 75 -0.88 11.25 -8.99
N GLN A 76 -0.02 10.55 -9.75
CA GLN A 76 0.14 9.12 -9.56
C GLN A 76 0.77 8.82 -8.20
N THR A 77 1.72 9.66 -7.77
CA THR A 77 2.31 9.50 -6.45
C THR A 77 1.25 9.64 -5.37
N VAL A 78 0.38 10.62 -5.52
CA VAL A 78 -0.70 10.84 -4.55
C VAL A 78 -1.67 9.66 -4.54
N LYS A 79 -1.92 9.06 -5.69
CA LYS A 79 -2.81 7.91 -5.73
C LYS A 79 -2.26 6.74 -4.90
N PHE A 80 -0.94 6.57 -4.88
CA PHE A 80 -0.35 5.54 -4.03
C PHE A 80 -0.48 5.90 -2.55
N LEU A 81 -0.34 7.18 -2.21
CA LEU A 81 -0.56 7.59 -0.83
C LEU A 81 -2.01 7.37 -0.42
N GLU A 82 -2.94 7.66 -1.32
CA GLU A 82 -4.35 7.40 -1.03
C GLU A 82 -4.62 5.91 -0.90
N GLY A 83 -3.96 5.11 -1.73
CA GLY A 83 -4.08 3.67 -1.59
C GLY A 83 -3.55 3.19 -0.25
N PHE A 84 -2.43 3.73 0.17
CA PHE A 84 -1.89 3.40 1.48
C PHE A 84 -2.87 3.76 2.60
N ARG A 85 -3.51 4.92 2.47
CA ARG A 85 -4.51 5.31 3.46
C ARG A 85 -5.66 4.31 3.51
N GLN A 86 -6.07 3.81 2.36
CA GLN A 86 -7.12 2.79 2.33
C GLN A 86 -6.70 1.56 3.13
N LEU A 87 -5.44 1.15 2.99
CA LEU A 87 -4.95 0.01 3.75
C LEU A 87 -5.05 0.26 5.25
N CYS A 88 -4.72 1.47 5.67
CA CYS A 88 -4.84 1.81 7.09
C CYS A 88 -6.28 1.78 7.53
N GLN A 89 -7.18 2.30 6.71
CA GLN A 89 -8.59 2.37 7.08
C GLN A 89 -9.22 0.99 7.22
N HIS A 90 -8.73 0.04 6.45
CA HIS A 90 -9.28 -1.31 6.52
C HIS A 90 -8.54 -2.22 7.48
N GLY A 91 -7.60 -1.67 8.23
CA GLY A 91 -6.89 -2.45 9.23
C GLY A 91 -5.89 -3.43 8.65
N LEU A 92 -5.44 -3.19 7.42
CA LEU A 92 -4.48 -4.07 6.79
C LEU A 92 -3.04 -3.68 7.10
N VAL A 93 -2.84 -2.52 7.71
CA VAL A 93 -1.52 -1.99 8.03
C VAL A 93 -1.53 -1.47 9.46
N ILE A 94 -0.44 -1.69 10.17
CA ILE A 94 -0.24 -1.23 11.55
C ILE A 94 0.80 -0.13 11.55
N HIS A 95 0.49 0.96 12.24
CA HIS A 95 1.42 2.06 12.42
C HIS A 95 2.29 1.76 13.64
N HIS A 96 3.59 1.91 13.50
CA HIS A 96 4.51 1.70 14.62
C HIS A 96 4.98 3.03 15.17
N LEU A 97 6.01 3.61 14.56
CA LEU A 97 6.52 4.90 15.03
C LEU A 97 6.73 5.79 13.83
N GLN A 98 6.37 7.04 13.99
CA GLN A 98 6.63 8.04 12.97
C GLN A 98 6.10 7.60 11.62
N ARG A 99 6.99 7.23 10.71
CA ARG A 99 6.60 6.86 9.35
C ARG A 99 6.74 5.38 9.08
N ASP A 100 6.90 4.58 10.12
CA ASP A 100 7.13 3.16 9.98
C ASP A 100 5.84 2.39 10.18
N PHE A 101 5.56 1.50 9.24
CA PHE A 101 4.35 0.69 9.24
C PHE A 101 4.69 -0.73 8.87
N SER A 102 3.80 -1.63 9.17
CA SER A 102 3.91 -3.01 8.69
C SER A 102 2.53 -3.52 8.35
N LEU A 103 2.48 -4.60 7.59
CA LEU A 103 1.21 -5.27 7.36
C LEU A 103 0.71 -5.85 8.67
N SER A 104 -0.59 -5.79 8.87
CA SER A 104 -1.23 -6.52 9.96
C SER A 104 -1.35 -7.99 9.55
N ALA A 105 -1.73 -8.85 10.50
CA ALA A 105 -2.00 -10.24 10.15
C ALA A 105 -3.03 -10.33 9.05
N LEU A 106 -4.07 -9.50 9.14
CA LEU A 106 -5.09 -9.46 8.11
C LEU A 106 -4.50 -9.00 6.78
N GLY A 107 -3.58 -8.02 6.83
CA GLY A 107 -2.93 -7.55 5.62
C GLY A 107 -2.15 -8.65 4.94
N PHE A 108 -1.39 -9.45 5.70
CA PHE A 108 -0.66 -10.56 5.10
C PHE A 108 -1.62 -11.57 4.48
N GLN A 109 -2.71 -11.86 5.17
CA GLN A 109 -3.68 -12.83 4.65
C GLN A 109 -4.29 -12.34 3.35
N PHE A 110 -4.68 -11.08 3.32
CA PHE A 110 -5.31 -10.55 2.12
C PHE A 110 -4.31 -10.47 0.97
N ALA A 111 -3.07 -10.12 1.26
CA ALA A 111 -2.05 -10.03 0.21
C ALA A 111 -1.88 -11.36 -0.50
N ARG A 112 -2.03 -12.47 0.21
CA ARG A 112 -1.88 -13.79 -0.39
C ARG A 112 -3.00 -14.14 -1.34
N THR A 113 -4.11 -13.43 -1.28
CA THR A 113 -5.25 -13.72 -2.17
C THR A 113 -5.17 -12.96 -3.48
N LEU A 114 -4.22 -12.05 -3.62
CA LEU A 114 -4.13 -11.22 -4.81
C LEU A 114 -3.49 -11.98 -5.95
N ASP A 115 -4.07 -11.83 -7.14
CA ASP A 115 -3.48 -12.33 -8.37
C ASP A 115 -2.65 -11.24 -9.00
N THR A 116 -1.67 -11.62 -9.80
CA THR A 116 -0.83 -10.66 -10.49
C THR A 116 -1.67 -9.64 -11.26
N LYS A 117 -2.74 -10.11 -11.87
CA LYS A 117 -3.57 -9.20 -12.69
C LYS A 117 -4.25 -8.13 -11.86
N ASP A 118 -4.33 -8.33 -10.54
CA ASP A 118 -4.97 -7.34 -9.68
C ASP A 118 -4.11 -6.09 -9.49
N TYR A 119 -2.82 -6.15 -9.82
CA TYR A 119 -1.93 -5.05 -9.51
C TYR A 119 -0.80 -4.81 -10.52
N GLU A 120 -0.61 -5.73 -11.48
CA GLU A 120 0.61 -5.61 -12.30
C GLU A 120 0.63 -4.33 -13.12
N SER A 121 -0.52 -3.81 -13.51
CA SER A 121 -0.55 -2.60 -14.32
C SER A 121 0.01 -1.40 -13.57
N SER A 122 -0.03 -1.44 -12.25
CA SER A 122 0.40 -0.34 -11.43
C SER A 122 1.82 -0.53 -10.89
N LEU A 123 2.30 -1.76 -10.89
CA LEU A 123 3.62 -2.06 -10.33
C LEU A 123 4.73 -1.35 -11.10
N LYS A 124 4.49 -1.05 -12.36
CA LYS A 124 5.48 -0.37 -13.18
C LYS A 124 5.84 1.02 -12.68
N PHE A 125 5.00 1.59 -11.82
CA PHE A 125 5.28 2.91 -11.28
C PHE A 125 6.26 2.88 -10.12
N ALA A 126 6.64 1.70 -9.65
CA ALA A 126 7.60 1.60 -8.56
C ALA A 126 9.01 1.64 -9.11
N SER A 127 9.91 2.25 -8.35
CA SER A 127 11.34 2.28 -8.68
C SER A 127 12.10 1.55 -7.59
N GLU A 128 13.04 0.72 -7.99
CA GLU A 128 13.92 0.07 -7.01
C GLU A 128 14.94 1.05 -6.50
N ILE A 129 15.11 1.07 -5.19
CA ILE A 129 16.17 1.86 -4.57
C ILE A 129 16.95 0.98 -3.62
N ASP A 130 18.25 1.28 -3.54
CA ASP A 130 19.09 0.60 -2.57
C ASP A 130 19.10 1.38 -1.31
N HIS A 131 19.61 0.79 -0.26
CA HIS A 131 19.74 1.52 0.95
C HIS A 131 20.87 1.21 1.72
#